data_6940f810bd1010e36d069bc604094a08
#
_entry.id   6940f810bd1010e36d069bc604094a08
#
_cell.length_a   1.000
_cell.length_b   1.000
_cell.length_c   1.000
_cell.angle_alpha   90.00
_cell.angle_beta   90.00
_cell.angle_gamma   90.00
#
_symmetry.space_group_name_H-M   'P 1'
#
loop_
_entity.id
_entity.type
_entity.pdbx_description
1 polymer ?
#
loop_
_entity_poly.entity_id
_entity_poly.type
_entity_poly.pdbx_seq_one_letter_code
_entity_poly.pdbx_strand_id
1 'polypeptide(L)'
;MQPFDLLSGGERTRVNLARLILEKTDILLLDEPTNHLDLRATEWLEDYLQHFKGTVLLISHDRYFIDKIAQRCIEISDGRAEFYSGGYSFYVVERQKRFEEKLRKYEKDQAKIEQLTRAAEQMHLWAFMGNDKLHKRAFSMEKRIAKLEQTAKPTEAKKLSAKFSSSDFYGDEVFVCHNVSKAFGDKKLFDGLE
;
A
#
# COMPACT_ATOMS: atom_id res chain seq x y z
N MET A 1 -37.77 -14.54 15.15
CA MET A 1 -36.77 -13.48 14.99
C MET A 1 -35.52 -13.96 15.69
N GLN A 2 -34.41 -14.03 15.00
CA GLN A 2 -33.12 -14.43 15.57
C GLN A 2 -32.46 -13.18 16.20
N PRO A 3 -31.99 -13.24 17.45
CA PRO A 3 -31.31 -12.15 18.11
C PRO A 3 -30.01 -11.78 17.35
N PHE A 4 -29.65 -10.49 17.31
CA PHE A 4 -28.46 -10.00 16.61
C PHE A 4 -27.17 -10.69 17.06
N ASP A 5 -27.07 -11.05 18.32
CA ASP A 5 -25.89 -11.71 18.90
C ASP A 5 -25.70 -13.15 18.43
N LEU A 6 -26.73 -13.78 17.88
CA LEU A 6 -26.69 -15.14 17.33
C LEU A 6 -26.41 -15.18 15.82
N LEU A 7 -26.27 -14.00 15.18
CA LEU A 7 -25.95 -13.91 13.76
C LEU A 7 -24.49 -14.26 13.51
N SER A 8 -24.23 -14.89 12.36
CA SER A 8 -22.87 -15.08 11.85
C SER A 8 -22.20 -13.73 11.51
N GLY A 9 -20.88 -13.70 11.41
CA GLY A 9 -20.14 -12.47 11.06
C GLY A 9 -20.68 -11.80 9.80
N GLY A 10 -20.92 -12.56 8.73
CA GLY A 10 -21.45 -12.05 7.48
C GLY A 10 -22.90 -11.53 7.60
N GLU A 11 -23.74 -12.17 8.38
CA GLU A 11 -25.09 -11.68 8.62
C GLU A 11 -25.09 -10.39 9.43
N ARG A 12 -24.23 -10.25 10.43
CA ARG A 12 -24.05 -9.00 11.19
C ARG A 12 -23.57 -7.85 10.28
N THR A 13 -22.60 -8.12 9.40
CA THR A 13 -22.11 -7.11 8.45
C THR A 13 -23.22 -6.64 7.53
N ARG A 14 -24.04 -7.55 6.97
CA ARG A 14 -25.20 -7.20 6.12
C ARG A 14 -26.24 -6.38 6.85
N VAL A 15 -26.59 -6.74 8.09
CA VAL A 15 -27.54 -5.97 8.91
C VAL A 15 -27.01 -4.56 9.22
N ASN A 16 -25.73 -4.44 9.57
CA ASN A 16 -25.10 -3.15 9.81
C ASN A 16 -25.06 -2.27 8.56
N LEU A 17 -24.74 -2.83 7.39
CA LEU A 17 -24.80 -2.13 6.11
C LEU A 17 -26.21 -1.66 5.78
N ALA A 18 -27.22 -2.52 5.94
CA ALA A 18 -28.62 -2.13 5.74
C ALA A 18 -29.05 -1.00 6.67
N ARG A 19 -28.60 -1.01 7.92
CA ARG A 19 -28.82 0.09 8.88
C ARG A 19 -28.19 1.39 8.41
N LEU A 20 -26.93 1.37 7.99
CA LEU A 20 -26.23 2.56 7.49
C LEU A 20 -26.93 3.22 6.31
N ILE A 21 -27.51 2.41 5.42
CA ILE A 21 -28.27 2.91 4.26
C ILE A 21 -29.55 3.64 4.70
N LEU A 22 -30.24 3.10 5.71
CA LEU A 22 -31.47 3.69 6.22
C LEU A 22 -31.24 4.99 7.00
N GLU A 23 -30.04 5.20 7.57
CA GLU A 23 -29.68 6.35 8.38
C GLU A 23 -29.45 7.64 7.59
N LYS A 24 -29.41 7.60 6.23
CA LYS A 24 -29.22 8.77 5.33
C LYS A 24 -28.10 9.69 5.79
N THR A 25 -26.91 9.13 5.92
CA THR A 25 -25.71 9.87 6.36
C THR A 25 -25.07 10.62 5.20
N ASP A 26 -24.44 11.77 5.48
CA ASP A 26 -23.66 12.54 4.48
C ASP A 26 -22.24 11.99 4.32
N ILE A 27 -21.72 11.29 5.33
CA ILE A 27 -20.37 10.71 5.35
C ILE A 27 -20.44 9.26 5.80
N LEU A 28 -19.88 8.37 5.01
CA LEU A 28 -19.70 6.95 5.33
C LEU A 28 -18.23 6.67 5.64
N LEU A 29 -17.99 6.06 6.81
CA LEU A 29 -16.69 5.55 7.21
C LEU A 29 -16.75 4.03 7.18
N LEU A 30 -16.01 3.40 6.25
CA LEU A 30 -16.05 1.96 6.03
C LEU A 30 -14.65 1.37 6.24
N ASP A 31 -14.54 0.44 7.17
CA ASP A 31 -13.32 -0.30 7.46
C ASP A 31 -13.52 -1.76 7.05
N GLU A 32 -12.77 -2.21 6.03
CA GLU A 32 -12.82 -3.55 5.45
C GLU A 32 -14.27 -4.06 5.19
N PRO A 33 -15.12 -3.29 4.49
CA PRO A 33 -16.55 -3.61 4.38
C PRO A 33 -16.86 -4.87 3.57
N THR A 34 -15.90 -5.34 2.76
CA THR A 34 -16.04 -6.57 1.96
C THR A 34 -15.75 -7.84 2.77
N ASN A 35 -15.17 -7.71 3.96
CA ASN A 35 -14.91 -8.87 4.81
C ASN A 35 -16.21 -9.58 5.20
N HIS A 36 -16.22 -10.89 4.98
CA HIS A 36 -17.36 -11.76 5.28
C HIS A 36 -18.62 -11.54 4.40
N LEU A 37 -18.51 -10.76 3.32
CA LEU A 37 -19.54 -10.66 2.31
C LEU A 37 -19.36 -11.76 1.23
N ASP A 38 -20.48 -12.28 0.75
CA ASP A 38 -20.48 -13.09 -0.47
C ASP A 38 -20.37 -12.18 -1.72
N LEU A 39 -20.12 -12.78 -2.88
CA LEU A 39 -19.94 -12.04 -4.13
C LEU A 39 -21.14 -11.13 -4.44
N ARG A 40 -22.37 -11.61 -4.24
CA ARG A 40 -23.59 -10.83 -4.53
C ARG A 40 -23.71 -9.61 -3.62
N ALA A 41 -23.39 -9.78 -2.32
CA ALA A 41 -23.43 -8.67 -1.36
C ALA A 41 -22.32 -7.65 -1.66
N THR A 42 -21.15 -8.11 -2.12
CA THR A 42 -20.05 -7.21 -2.54
C THR A 42 -20.43 -6.41 -3.78
N GLU A 43 -20.97 -7.06 -4.84
CA GLU A 43 -21.43 -6.37 -6.05
C GLU A 43 -22.53 -5.35 -5.74
N TRP A 44 -23.46 -5.70 -4.86
CA TRP A 44 -24.50 -4.78 -4.43
C TRP A 44 -23.91 -3.57 -3.66
N LEU A 45 -22.92 -3.79 -2.78
CA LEU A 45 -22.25 -2.72 -2.04
C LEU A 45 -21.47 -1.79 -3.00
N GLU A 46 -20.79 -2.35 -4.00
CA GLU A 46 -20.12 -1.59 -5.06
C GLU A 46 -21.10 -0.65 -5.77
N ASP A 47 -22.24 -1.18 -6.24
CA ASP A 47 -23.25 -0.40 -6.92
C ASP A 47 -23.83 0.70 -6.01
N TYR A 48 -24.12 0.39 -4.76
CA TYR A 48 -24.59 1.36 -3.80
C TYR A 48 -23.60 2.50 -3.59
N LEU A 49 -22.31 2.19 -3.37
CA LEU A 49 -21.27 3.19 -3.10
C LEU A 49 -20.97 4.07 -4.33
N GLN A 50 -21.06 3.52 -5.55
CA GLN A 50 -20.92 4.29 -6.79
C GLN A 50 -22.02 5.36 -6.94
N HIS A 51 -23.23 5.08 -6.48
CA HIS A 51 -24.37 5.97 -6.55
C HIS A 51 -24.59 6.83 -5.28
N PHE A 52 -23.77 6.62 -4.26
CA PHE A 52 -23.86 7.36 -3.02
C PHE A 52 -23.50 8.85 -3.23
N LYS A 53 -24.40 9.75 -2.82
CA LYS A 53 -24.24 11.20 -3.05
C LYS A 53 -23.38 11.92 -2.01
N GLY A 54 -23.03 11.24 -0.93
CA GLY A 54 -22.19 11.77 0.14
C GLY A 54 -20.70 11.49 -0.05
N THR A 55 -19.94 11.65 1.02
CA THR A 55 -18.52 11.35 1.07
C THR A 55 -18.31 9.95 1.63
N VAL A 56 -17.50 9.13 0.97
CA VAL A 56 -17.10 7.80 1.44
C VAL A 56 -15.61 7.83 1.78
N LEU A 57 -15.27 7.47 3.01
CA LEU A 57 -13.90 7.16 3.43
C LEU A 57 -13.81 5.65 3.66
N LEU A 58 -13.00 4.99 2.85
CA LEU A 58 -12.90 3.53 2.78
C LEU A 58 -11.48 3.07 3.12
N ILE A 59 -11.37 2.06 3.97
CA ILE A 59 -10.16 1.28 4.16
C ILE A 59 -10.45 -0.13 3.64
N SER A 60 -9.63 -0.65 2.74
CA SER A 60 -9.77 -2.02 2.24
C SER A 60 -8.45 -2.57 1.70
N HIS A 61 -8.29 -3.89 1.76
CA HIS A 61 -7.23 -4.63 1.08
C HIS A 61 -7.66 -5.17 -0.29
N ASP A 62 -8.94 -5.09 -0.61
CA ASP A 62 -9.49 -5.50 -1.90
C ASP A 62 -9.20 -4.42 -2.96
N ARG A 63 -8.18 -4.66 -3.76
CA ARG A 63 -7.70 -3.73 -4.79
C ARG A 63 -8.73 -3.50 -5.89
N TYR A 64 -9.48 -4.52 -6.25
CA TYR A 64 -10.51 -4.44 -7.27
C TYR A 64 -11.68 -3.58 -6.79
N PHE A 65 -12.12 -3.81 -5.55
CA PHE A 65 -13.15 -3.01 -4.91
C PHE A 65 -12.76 -1.53 -4.80
N ILE A 66 -11.51 -1.25 -4.34
CA ILE A 66 -10.99 0.13 -4.27
C ILE A 66 -10.97 0.76 -5.67
N ASP A 67 -10.50 0.06 -6.69
CA ASP A 67 -10.35 0.61 -8.04
C ASP A 67 -11.68 0.98 -8.69
N LYS A 68 -12.73 0.22 -8.36
CA LYS A 68 -14.11 0.50 -8.84
C LYS A 68 -14.76 1.74 -8.18
N ILE A 69 -14.44 2.01 -6.92
CA ILE A 69 -15.19 2.99 -6.11
C ILE A 69 -14.39 4.25 -5.85
N ALA A 70 -13.08 4.11 -5.58
CA ALA A 70 -12.27 5.22 -5.12
C ALA A 70 -11.95 6.20 -6.25
N GLN A 71 -12.27 7.46 -6.03
CA GLN A 71 -11.87 8.58 -6.88
C GLN A 71 -10.52 9.18 -6.45
N ARG A 72 -10.12 8.93 -5.22
CA ARG A 72 -8.85 9.37 -4.63
C ARG A 72 -8.33 8.30 -3.70
N CYS A 73 -7.00 8.12 -3.67
CA CYS A 73 -6.32 7.25 -2.73
C CYS A 73 -5.47 8.08 -1.77
N ILE A 74 -5.42 7.66 -0.52
CA ILE A 74 -4.57 8.23 0.52
C ILE A 74 -3.66 7.12 1.02
N GLU A 75 -2.35 7.29 0.83
CA GLU A 75 -1.34 6.39 1.40
C GLU A 75 -0.83 6.99 2.71
N ILE A 76 -0.85 6.21 3.77
CA ILE A 76 -0.27 6.58 5.06
C ILE A 76 0.95 5.71 5.29
N SER A 77 2.13 6.34 5.31
CA SER A 77 3.40 5.67 5.60
C SER A 77 4.30 6.59 6.43
N ASP A 78 5.03 6.01 7.40
CA ASP A 78 5.97 6.73 8.26
C ASP A 78 5.39 8.01 8.91
N GLY A 79 4.10 7.95 9.31
CA GLY A 79 3.39 9.09 9.93
C GLY A 79 3.06 10.23 8.99
N ARG A 80 3.17 10.03 7.67
CA ARG A 80 2.83 11.01 6.64
C ARG A 80 1.74 10.48 5.73
N ALA A 81 0.89 11.38 5.23
CA ALA A 81 -0.15 11.07 4.26
C ALA A 81 0.24 11.62 2.88
N GLU A 82 0.23 10.78 1.87
CA GLU A 82 0.37 11.17 0.45
C GLU A 82 -0.98 10.97 -0.26
N PHE A 83 -1.36 11.95 -1.08
CA PHE A 83 -2.63 11.99 -1.79
C PHE A 83 -2.45 11.71 -3.28
N TYR A 84 -3.36 10.89 -3.83
CA TYR A 84 -3.37 10.50 -5.24
C TYR A 84 -4.78 10.72 -5.81
N SER A 85 -4.87 11.44 -6.94
CA SER A 85 -6.15 11.80 -7.56
C SER A 85 -6.57 10.75 -8.59
N GLY A 86 -6.95 9.56 -8.12
CA GLY A 86 -7.37 8.43 -8.95
C GLY A 86 -7.65 7.19 -8.11
N GLY A 87 -8.17 6.12 -8.75
CA GLY A 87 -8.37 4.81 -8.17
C GLY A 87 -7.06 4.07 -7.85
N TYR A 88 -7.17 2.81 -7.46
CA TYR A 88 -6.02 2.01 -7.06
C TYR A 88 -4.98 1.82 -8.19
N SER A 89 -5.43 1.57 -9.41
CA SER A 89 -4.54 1.41 -10.56
C SER A 89 -3.72 2.67 -10.84
N PHE A 90 -4.36 3.84 -10.78
CA PHE A 90 -3.67 5.13 -10.89
C PHE A 90 -2.65 5.34 -9.75
N TYR A 91 -3.07 5.03 -8.52
CA TYR A 91 -2.20 5.14 -7.34
C TYR A 91 -0.90 4.34 -7.52
N VAL A 92 -0.99 3.07 -7.97
CA VAL A 92 0.19 2.21 -8.14
C VAL A 92 1.20 2.82 -9.12
N VAL A 93 0.73 3.30 -10.27
CA VAL A 93 1.58 3.91 -11.30
C VAL A 93 2.19 5.22 -10.81
N GLU A 94 1.38 6.10 -10.25
CA GLU A 94 1.85 7.41 -9.78
C GLU A 94 2.80 7.30 -8.58
N ARG A 95 2.54 6.36 -7.68
CA ARG A 95 3.45 6.04 -6.56
C ARG A 95 4.83 5.62 -7.06
N GLN A 96 4.87 4.72 -8.02
CA GLN A 96 6.12 4.26 -8.63
C GLN A 96 6.88 5.41 -9.29
N LYS A 97 6.18 6.24 -10.06
CA LYS A 97 6.76 7.42 -10.70
C LYS A 97 7.35 8.40 -9.69
N ARG A 98 6.60 8.74 -8.63
CA ARG A 98 7.10 9.62 -7.55
C ARG A 98 8.31 9.04 -6.83
N PHE A 99 8.33 7.73 -6.62
CA PHE A 99 9.49 7.05 -6.05
C PHE A 99 10.72 7.18 -6.95
N GLU A 100 10.58 6.92 -8.25
CA GLU A 100 11.68 7.07 -9.21
C GLU A 100 12.19 8.52 -9.32
N GLU A 101 11.29 9.50 -9.28
CA GLU A 101 11.67 10.92 -9.27
C GLU A 101 12.46 11.28 -8.00
N LYS A 102 12.00 10.81 -6.82
CA LYS A 102 12.70 10.97 -5.53
C LYS A 102 14.09 10.30 -5.59
N LEU A 103 14.19 9.11 -6.18
CA LEU A 103 15.45 8.37 -6.31
C LEU A 103 16.43 9.11 -7.25
N ARG A 104 15.98 9.53 -8.43
CA ARG A 104 16.80 10.32 -9.38
C ARG A 104 17.30 11.61 -8.76
N LYS A 105 16.45 12.28 -7.96
CA LYS A 105 16.87 13.50 -7.24
C LYS A 105 17.95 13.17 -6.23
N TYR A 106 17.76 12.11 -5.43
CA TYR A 106 18.75 11.67 -4.45
C TYR A 106 20.12 11.36 -5.12
N GLU A 107 20.11 10.60 -6.22
CA GLU A 107 21.34 10.27 -6.98
C GLU A 107 22.05 11.52 -7.50
N LYS A 108 21.30 12.50 -8.04
CA LYS A 108 21.87 13.78 -8.46
C LYS A 108 22.47 14.57 -7.30
N ASP A 109 21.78 14.58 -6.16
CA ASP A 109 22.25 15.25 -4.96
C ASP A 109 23.54 14.57 -4.44
N GLN A 110 23.61 13.23 -4.44
CA GLN A 110 24.81 12.47 -4.05
C GLN A 110 25.99 12.76 -4.99
N ALA A 111 25.80 12.73 -6.30
CA ALA A 111 26.85 13.08 -7.26
C ALA A 111 27.34 14.51 -7.06
N LYS A 112 26.44 15.44 -6.72
CA LYS A 112 26.80 16.83 -6.43
C LYS A 112 27.56 16.99 -5.12
N ILE A 113 27.16 16.25 -4.08
CA ILE A 113 27.87 16.18 -2.80
C ILE A 113 29.31 15.71 -3.06
N GLU A 114 29.49 14.60 -3.76
CA GLU A 114 30.81 14.05 -4.05
C GLU A 114 31.70 15.05 -4.80
N GLN A 115 31.14 15.74 -5.83
CA GLN A 115 31.85 16.77 -6.56
C GLN A 115 32.27 17.94 -5.66
N LEU A 116 31.37 18.42 -4.81
CA LEU A 116 31.64 19.53 -3.89
C LEU A 116 32.64 19.14 -2.80
N THR A 117 32.58 17.92 -2.30
CA THR A 117 33.52 17.40 -1.30
C THR A 117 34.94 17.37 -1.86
N ARG A 118 35.14 16.78 -3.04
CA ARG A 118 36.45 16.77 -3.71
C ARG A 118 37.00 18.18 -3.93
N ALA A 119 36.12 19.10 -4.37
CA ALA A 119 36.54 20.49 -4.60
C ALA A 119 36.88 21.25 -3.30
N ALA A 120 36.13 21.00 -2.22
CA ALA A 120 36.39 21.58 -0.90
C ALA A 120 37.72 21.08 -0.32
N GLU A 121 37.99 19.77 -0.42
CA GLU A 121 39.25 19.17 -0.01
C GLU A 121 40.47 19.76 -0.73
N GLN A 122 40.37 19.91 -2.05
CA GLN A 122 41.42 20.56 -2.84
C GLN A 122 41.64 22.02 -2.40
N MET A 123 40.56 22.76 -2.15
CA MET A 123 40.67 24.15 -1.69
C MET A 123 41.28 24.25 -0.30
N HIS A 124 40.98 23.31 0.61
CA HIS A 124 41.65 23.26 1.91
C HIS A 124 43.15 23.01 1.79
N LEU A 125 43.56 22.05 0.95
CA LEU A 125 45.00 21.81 0.65
C LEU A 125 45.72 23.05 0.14
N TRP A 126 45.11 23.78 -0.79
CA TRP A 126 45.73 25.02 -1.33
C TRP A 126 45.64 26.19 -0.35
N ALA A 127 44.63 26.25 0.49
CA ALA A 127 44.50 27.27 1.52
C ALA A 127 45.59 27.14 2.62
N PHE A 128 46.02 25.91 2.91
CA PHE A 128 47.18 25.67 3.81
C PHE A 128 48.49 26.33 3.31
N MET A 129 48.56 26.64 2.01
CA MET A 129 49.67 27.39 1.41
C MET A 129 49.56 28.92 1.56
N GLY A 130 48.64 29.45 2.37
CA GLY A 130 48.55 30.86 2.75
C GLY A 130 47.49 31.68 2.02
N ASN A 131 46.41 31.08 1.51
CA ASN A 131 45.37 31.80 0.80
C ASN A 131 43.98 31.76 1.52
N ASP A 132 43.74 32.75 2.37
CA ASP A 132 42.49 32.90 3.17
C ASP A 132 41.18 32.92 2.33
N LYS A 133 41.26 33.38 1.08
CA LYS A 133 40.07 33.40 0.20
C LYS A 133 39.63 32.00 -0.19
N LEU A 134 40.53 31.02 -0.26
CA LEU A 134 40.20 29.63 -0.55
C LEU A 134 39.52 28.97 0.63
N HIS A 135 39.89 29.27 1.88
CA HIS A 135 39.20 28.81 3.08
C HIS A 135 37.71 29.22 3.09
N LYS A 136 37.43 30.50 2.78
CA LYS A 136 36.03 30.97 2.72
C LYS A 136 35.21 30.27 1.64
N ARG A 137 35.84 29.94 0.49
CA ARG A 137 35.19 29.18 -0.58
C ARG A 137 34.90 27.72 -0.17
N ALA A 138 35.87 27.03 0.43
CA ALA A 138 35.69 25.67 0.95
C ALA A 138 34.56 25.63 1.95
N PHE A 139 34.50 26.53 2.92
CA PHE A 139 33.43 26.63 3.91
C PHE A 139 32.04 26.88 3.29
N SER A 140 31.98 27.65 2.21
CA SER A 140 30.74 27.85 1.46
C SER A 140 30.24 26.57 0.77
N MET A 141 31.18 25.72 0.30
CA MET A 141 30.86 24.42 -0.30
C MET A 141 30.37 23.43 0.75
N GLU A 142 30.99 23.37 1.91
CA GLU A 142 30.57 22.53 3.05
C GLU A 142 29.14 22.87 3.49
N LYS A 143 28.79 24.17 3.56
CA LYS A 143 27.42 24.58 3.85
C LYS A 143 26.39 24.08 2.79
N ARG A 144 26.83 24.03 1.52
CA ARG A 144 25.98 23.48 0.44
C ARG A 144 25.85 21.97 0.56
N ILE A 145 26.93 21.27 0.91
CA ILE A 145 26.92 19.82 1.17
C ILE A 145 25.93 19.51 2.30
N ALA A 146 26.08 20.16 3.45
CA ALA A 146 25.18 19.96 4.60
C ALA A 146 23.69 20.20 4.27
N LYS A 147 23.39 21.11 3.32
CA LYS A 147 22.01 21.33 2.86
C LYS A 147 21.52 20.21 1.94
N LEU A 148 22.39 19.63 1.10
CA LEU A 148 22.05 18.52 0.21
C LEU A 148 21.91 17.20 0.97
N GLU A 149 22.72 16.98 2.02
CA GLU A 149 22.67 15.79 2.89
C GLU A 149 21.36 15.63 3.66
N GLN A 150 20.54 16.69 3.76
CA GLN A 150 19.20 16.61 4.35
C GLN A 150 18.21 15.77 3.52
N THR A 151 18.55 15.44 2.27
CA THR A 151 17.71 14.60 1.41
C THR A 151 17.89 13.13 1.81
N ALA A 152 16.92 12.57 2.52
CA ALA A 152 16.95 11.16 2.91
C ALA A 152 16.85 10.25 1.67
N LYS A 153 17.57 9.12 1.70
CA LYS A 153 17.46 8.09 0.67
C LYS A 153 16.03 7.53 0.67
N PRO A 154 15.30 7.55 -0.46
CA PRO A 154 14.00 6.90 -0.53
C PRO A 154 14.16 5.40 -0.34
N THR A 155 13.39 4.84 0.59
CA THR A 155 13.37 3.40 0.87
C THR A 155 12.16 2.78 0.17
N GLU A 156 12.40 1.78 -0.66
CA GLU A 156 11.32 0.95 -1.20
C GLU A 156 10.86 -0.02 -0.11
N ALA A 157 9.54 -0.17 0.06
CA ALA A 157 9.00 -1.22 0.91
C ALA A 157 9.54 -2.58 0.44
N LYS A 158 10.15 -3.34 1.35
CA LYS A 158 10.72 -4.65 1.01
C LYS A 158 9.63 -5.54 0.42
N LYS A 159 9.71 -5.82 -0.87
CA LYS A 159 8.87 -6.84 -1.50
C LYS A 159 9.31 -8.19 -0.95
N LEU A 160 8.41 -8.86 -0.23
CA LEU A 160 8.62 -10.27 0.11
C LEU A 160 8.59 -11.07 -1.20
N SER A 161 9.74 -11.49 -1.68
CA SER A 161 9.83 -12.43 -2.79
C SER A 161 9.98 -13.84 -2.23
N ALA A 162 8.89 -14.57 -2.16
CA ALA A 162 8.97 -16.01 -1.95
C ALA A 162 9.28 -16.66 -3.31
N LYS A 163 10.45 -17.25 -3.44
CA LYS A 163 10.76 -18.12 -4.58
C LYS A 163 10.28 -19.52 -4.20
N PHE A 164 9.20 -19.95 -4.83
CA PHE A 164 8.83 -21.35 -4.79
C PHE A 164 9.71 -22.06 -5.81
N SER A 165 10.54 -23.01 -5.36
CA SER A 165 11.20 -23.95 -6.26
C SER A 165 10.13 -24.93 -6.75
N SER A 166 9.79 -24.90 -8.04
CA SER A 166 9.07 -26.01 -8.65
C SER A 166 10.01 -27.20 -8.68
N SER A 167 9.70 -28.25 -7.93
CA SER A 167 10.20 -29.57 -8.29
C SER A 167 9.44 -30.02 -9.53
N ASP A 168 10.14 -30.60 -10.52
CA ASP A 168 9.48 -31.16 -11.68
C ASP A 168 8.49 -32.23 -11.23
N PHE A 169 7.20 -31.93 -11.41
CA PHE A 169 6.11 -32.84 -11.11
C PHE A 169 5.81 -33.63 -12.38
N TYR A 170 6.10 -34.91 -12.36
CA TYR A 170 5.91 -35.83 -13.48
C TYR A 170 4.61 -36.65 -13.42
N GLY A 171 3.63 -36.21 -12.60
CA GLY A 171 2.35 -36.89 -12.43
C GLY A 171 1.19 -36.08 -12.99
N ASP A 172 0.19 -36.78 -13.52
CA ASP A 172 -1.07 -36.15 -13.99
C ASP A 172 -2.00 -35.75 -12.85
N GLU A 173 -1.74 -36.23 -11.63
CA GLU A 173 -2.60 -36.01 -10.46
C GLU A 173 -1.86 -35.22 -9.36
N VAL A 174 -2.40 -34.04 -9.00
CA VAL A 174 -1.83 -33.18 -7.95
C VAL A 174 -2.33 -33.57 -6.58
N PHE A 175 -3.58 -33.99 -6.48
CA PHE A 175 -4.22 -34.50 -5.28
C PHE A 175 -5.09 -35.71 -5.60
N VAL A 176 -4.92 -36.76 -4.82
CA VAL A 176 -5.79 -37.94 -4.85
C VAL A 176 -6.47 -38.03 -3.50
N CYS A 177 -7.77 -38.05 -3.51
CA CYS A 177 -8.57 -38.20 -2.31
C CYS A 177 -9.22 -39.57 -2.32
N HIS A 178 -9.00 -40.37 -1.27
CA HIS A 178 -9.67 -41.65 -1.12
C HIS A 178 -10.57 -41.64 0.10
N ASN A 179 -11.87 -41.87 -0.10
CA ASN A 179 -12.87 -42.05 0.95
C ASN A 179 -12.85 -40.92 2.02
N VAL A 180 -12.77 -39.66 1.56
CA VAL A 180 -12.72 -38.51 2.46
C VAL A 180 -14.11 -38.18 2.94
N SER A 181 -14.28 -38.11 4.27
CA SER A 181 -15.56 -37.75 4.90
C SER A 181 -15.34 -36.64 5.94
N LYS A 182 -16.30 -35.74 6.08
CA LYS A 182 -16.33 -34.71 7.10
C LYS A 182 -17.70 -34.48 7.68
N ALA A 183 -17.77 -34.46 9.00
CA ALA A 183 -18.96 -34.09 9.73
C ALA A 183 -18.65 -33.13 10.88
N PHE A 184 -19.64 -32.32 11.29
CA PHE A 184 -19.61 -31.48 12.47
C PHE A 184 -20.80 -31.84 13.35
N GLY A 185 -20.55 -32.58 14.44
CA GLY A 185 -21.60 -33.20 15.25
C GLY A 185 -22.45 -34.11 14.37
N ASP A 186 -23.77 -33.96 14.41
CA ASP A 186 -24.71 -34.74 13.61
C ASP A 186 -24.85 -34.28 12.14
N LYS A 187 -24.22 -33.16 11.78
CA LYS A 187 -24.28 -32.61 10.42
C LYS A 187 -23.13 -33.14 9.58
N LYS A 188 -23.42 -34.12 8.72
CA LYS A 188 -22.49 -34.62 7.70
C LYS A 188 -22.40 -33.61 6.55
N LEU A 189 -21.21 -33.20 6.18
CA LEU A 189 -20.98 -32.28 5.07
C LEU A 189 -20.76 -33.03 3.76
N PHE A 190 -19.93 -34.05 3.80
CA PHE A 190 -19.66 -34.97 2.67
C PHE A 190 -19.15 -36.31 3.21
N ASP A 191 -19.32 -37.35 2.43
CA ASP A 191 -19.03 -38.73 2.80
C ASP A 191 -18.54 -39.51 1.58
N GLY A 192 -17.39 -40.17 1.72
CA GLY A 192 -16.88 -41.07 0.70
C GLY A 192 -16.53 -40.37 -0.61
N LEU A 193 -15.96 -39.16 -0.60
CA LEU A 193 -15.44 -38.52 -1.80
C LEU A 193 -14.19 -39.24 -2.28
N GLU A 194 -14.18 -39.56 -3.57
CA GLU A 194 -13.06 -40.12 -4.34
C GLU A 194 -12.53 -39.08 -5.33
#